data_3398cbf00fcaa51f271a102a97fb367c
#
_entry.id   3398cbf00fcaa51f271a102a97fb367c
#
_cell.length_a   1.000
_cell.length_b   1.000
_cell.length_c   1.000
_cell.angle_alpha   90.00
_cell.angle_beta   90.00
_cell.angle_gamma   90.00
#
_symmetry.space_group_name_H-M   'P 1'
#
loop_
_entity.id
_entity.type
_entity.pdbx_description
1 polymer ?
#
loop_
_entity_poly.entity_id
_entity_poly.type
_entity_poly.pdbx_seq_one_letter_code
_entity_poly.pdbx_strand_id
1 'polypeptide(L)'
;MGSEMCIRDSTFPTWSLAQPFRVLAHNGEINTLKGNINWMSAHEPRITHSFFNERINDLKPILDPDASDSASLDAAFELFVQTDRDMPMAKSMIIPESWSNRSDLSDRLKAMYAYCNAVIEPWDGPAAVCGNFGDWIISGMDRNGLRPLRYILTDDDLLISGSEVGMINIDEKNIIKKGRVGPGELIAVNYKENKFYESFELKELLSKR
;
A
#
# COMPACT_ATOMS: atom_id res chain seq x y z
N MET A 1 -6.10 33.56 -11.26
CA MET A 1 -4.83 33.10 -10.69
C MET A 1 -4.74 31.59 -10.99
N GLY A 2 -3.88 31.21 -11.94
CA GLY A 2 -3.66 29.80 -12.25
C GLY A 2 -2.87 29.17 -11.13
N SER A 3 -3.36 28.07 -10.55
CA SER A 3 -2.55 27.23 -9.71
C SER A 3 -1.49 26.60 -10.60
N GLU A 4 -0.25 27.00 -10.47
CA GLU A 4 0.86 26.24 -11.02
C GLU A 4 0.90 24.88 -10.30
N MET A 5 0.41 23.84 -10.99
CA MET A 5 0.73 22.50 -10.58
C MET A 5 2.24 22.34 -10.74
N CYS A 6 2.94 22.07 -9.65
CA CYS A 6 4.35 21.66 -9.69
C CYS A 6 4.44 20.33 -10.42
N ILE A 7 4.57 20.38 -11.73
CA ILE A 7 4.90 19.23 -12.57
C ILE A 7 6.38 18.97 -12.32
N ARG A 8 6.72 17.80 -11.79
CA ARG A 8 8.12 17.36 -11.74
C ARG A 8 8.61 17.20 -13.18
N ASP A 9 9.69 17.85 -13.54
CA ASP A 9 10.27 17.84 -14.89
C ASP A 9 10.65 16.45 -15.39
N SER A 10 10.69 15.45 -14.48
CA SER A 10 11.01 14.05 -14.77
C SER A 10 9.79 13.16 -15.02
N THR A 11 8.56 13.69 -14.97
CA THR A 11 7.34 12.92 -15.18
C THR A 11 6.63 13.39 -16.45
N PHE A 12 6.18 12.42 -17.27
CA PHE A 12 5.31 12.69 -18.41
C PHE A 12 3.86 12.36 -18.01
N PRO A 13 3.08 13.32 -17.49
CA PRO A 13 1.73 13.05 -17.03
C PRO A 13 0.84 12.71 -18.23
N THR A 14 0.14 11.59 -18.11
CA THR A 14 -0.90 11.17 -19.04
C THR A 14 -2.16 10.82 -18.25
N TRP A 15 -3.33 10.87 -18.88
CA TRP A 15 -4.57 10.50 -18.21
C TRP A 15 -4.59 9.06 -17.71
N SER A 16 -3.90 8.15 -18.40
CA SER A 16 -3.75 6.76 -17.98
C SER A 16 -2.93 6.58 -16.70
N LEU A 17 -2.10 7.57 -16.34
CA LEU A 17 -1.29 7.58 -15.14
C LEU A 17 -1.85 8.50 -14.04
N ALA A 18 -3.06 9.02 -14.22
CA ALA A 18 -3.73 9.83 -13.21
C ALA A 18 -4.14 8.96 -12.00
N GLN A 19 -3.87 9.45 -10.80
CA GLN A 19 -4.23 8.79 -9.55
C GLN A 19 -5.58 9.28 -9.02
N PRO A 20 -6.34 8.46 -8.26
CA PRO A 20 -6.01 7.09 -7.87
C PRO A 20 -6.08 6.12 -9.05
N PHE A 21 -5.26 5.06 -9.00
CA PHE A 21 -5.31 3.95 -9.94
C PHE A 21 -6.49 3.01 -9.63
N ARG A 22 -6.36 1.71 -9.93
CA ARG A 22 -7.44 0.72 -9.73
C ARG A 22 -7.68 0.37 -8.27
N VAL A 23 -6.60 0.24 -7.48
CA VAL A 23 -6.67 -0.15 -6.07
C VAL A 23 -5.87 0.78 -5.16
N LEU A 24 -4.98 1.62 -5.72
CA LEU A 24 -3.97 2.35 -4.98
C LEU A 24 -3.87 3.81 -5.40
N ALA A 25 -3.51 4.66 -4.46
CA ALA A 25 -2.90 5.97 -4.68
C ALA A 25 -1.54 5.99 -3.97
N HIS A 26 -0.50 6.48 -4.66
CA HIS A 26 0.87 6.49 -4.19
C HIS A 26 1.47 7.89 -4.29
N ASN A 27 2.05 8.36 -3.21
CA ASN A 27 2.88 9.56 -3.18
C ASN A 27 4.29 9.19 -2.76
N GLY A 28 5.20 9.16 -3.72
CA GLY A 28 6.59 8.79 -3.50
C GLY A 28 7.29 8.40 -4.78
N GLU A 29 8.28 7.53 -4.64
CA GLU A 29 9.06 6.97 -5.75
C GLU A 29 9.64 5.62 -5.35
N ILE A 30 9.38 4.58 -6.12
CA ILE A 30 9.92 3.24 -5.87
C ILE A 30 11.30 3.13 -6.49
N ASN A 31 12.32 3.14 -5.65
CA ASN A 31 13.72 3.10 -6.07
C ASN A 31 14.15 1.73 -6.63
N THR A 32 13.48 0.66 -6.23
CA THR A 32 13.80 -0.71 -6.63
C THR A 32 13.04 -1.19 -7.87
N LEU A 33 12.26 -0.31 -8.52
CA LEU A 33 11.32 -0.64 -9.60
C LEU A 33 11.90 -1.59 -10.66
N LYS A 34 13.08 -1.29 -11.19
CA LYS A 34 13.70 -2.12 -12.23
C LYS A 34 13.96 -3.56 -11.76
N GLY A 35 14.41 -3.70 -10.52
CA GLY A 35 14.58 -5.01 -9.89
C GLY A 35 13.24 -5.73 -9.70
N ASN A 36 12.22 -5.01 -9.22
CA ASN A 36 10.90 -5.57 -9.00
C ASN A 36 10.23 -6.03 -10.31
N ILE A 37 10.37 -5.28 -11.40
CA ILE A 37 9.88 -5.70 -12.74
C ILE A 37 10.59 -6.99 -13.18
N ASN A 38 11.92 -7.05 -13.07
CA ASN A 38 12.68 -8.23 -13.44
C ASN A 38 12.29 -9.48 -12.63
N TRP A 39 12.11 -9.32 -11.33
CA TRP A 39 11.66 -10.41 -10.45
C TRP A 39 10.24 -10.85 -10.76
N MET A 40 9.31 -9.92 -10.96
CA MET A 40 7.94 -10.26 -11.34
C MET A 40 7.94 -11.05 -12.66
N SER A 41 8.67 -10.61 -13.66
CA SER A 41 8.82 -11.33 -14.92
C SER A 41 9.39 -12.75 -14.75
N ALA A 42 10.32 -12.94 -13.79
CA ALA A 42 10.86 -14.27 -13.46
C ALA A 42 9.84 -15.15 -12.72
N HIS A 43 8.91 -14.56 -11.96
CA HIS A 43 7.84 -15.28 -11.29
C HIS A 43 6.68 -15.64 -12.23
N GLU A 44 6.38 -14.83 -13.24
CA GLU A 44 5.24 -14.99 -14.16
C GLU A 44 5.02 -16.42 -14.70
N PRO A 45 6.07 -17.18 -15.10
CA PRO A 45 5.88 -18.54 -15.60
C PRO A 45 5.33 -19.52 -14.56
N ARG A 46 5.46 -19.20 -13.27
CA ARG A 46 5.06 -20.04 -12.15
C ARG A 46 3.76 -19.58 -11.49
N ILE A 47 3.24 -18.42 -11.86
CA ILE A 47 2.02 -17.90 -11.28
C ILE A 47 0.85 -18.74 -11.77
N THR A 48 0.14 -19.34 -10.81
CA THR A 48 -1.11 -20.07 -11.04
C THR A 48 -2.11 -19.69 -9.96
N HIS A 49 -3.36 -19.51 -10.34
CA HIS A 49 -4.45 -19.24 -9.41
C HIS A 49 -5.78 -19.66 -10.00
N SER A 50 -6.66 -20.26 -9.18
CA SER A 50 -7.96 -20.76 -9.62
C SER A 50 -8.88 -19.66 -10.19
N PHE A 51 -8.74 -18.44 -9.73
CA PHE A 51 -9.51 -17.29 -10.22
C PHE A 51 -9.24 -17.01 -11.71
N PHE A 52 -7.98 -17.13 -12.15
CA PHE A 52 -7.60 -16.85 -13.54
C PHE A 52 -7.71 -18.07 -14.46
N ASN A 53 -7.61 -19.27 -13.89
CA ASN A 53 -7.63 -20.53 -14.65
C ASN A 53 -6.71 -20.52 -15.88
N GLU A 54 -7.24 -20.87 -17.05
CA GLU A 54 -6.48 -20.89 -18.31
C GLU A 54 -6.15 -19.48 -18.84
N ARG A 55 -6.79 -18.44 -18.31
CA ARG A 55 -6.58 -17.05 -18.73
C ARG A 55 -5.42 -16.34 -18.04
N ILE A 56 -4.65 -17.03 -17.20
CA ILE A 56 -3.48 -16.45 -16.54
C ILE A 56 -2.48 -15.82 -17.51
N ASN A 57 -2.39 -16.34 -18.72
CA ASN A 57 -1.51 -15.81 -19.75
C ASN A 57 -1.99 -14.47 -20.35
N ASP A 58 -3.27 -14.14 -20.23
CA ASP A 58 -3.83 -12.86 -20.68
C ASP A 58 -3.34 -11.68 -19.80
N LEU A 59 -2.83 -11.99 -18.60
CA LEU A 59 -2.32 -11.00 -17.65
C LEU A 59 -0.84 -10.64 -17.87
N LYS A 60 -0.15 -11.37 -18.74
CA LYS A 60 1.30 -11.19 -18.94
C LYS A 60 1.61 -10.21 -20.07
N PRO A 61 2.56 -9.29 -19.89
CA PRO A 61 3.31 -9.06 -18.65
C PRO A 61 2.41 -8.44 -17.55
N ILE A 62 2.61 -8.88 -16.30
CA ILE A 62 1.85 -8.34 -15.15
C ILE A 62 2.23 -6.89 -14.88
N LEU A 63 3.52 -6.59 -14.98
CA LEU A 63 4.04 -5.24 -14.89
C LEU A 63 4.47 -4.77 -16.28
N ASP A 64 3.87 -3.68 -16.72
CA ASP A 64 4.27 -3.03 -17.97
C ASP A 64 5.65 -2.38 -17.77
N PRO A 65 6.69 -2.74 -18.56
CA PRO A 65 8.03 -2.18 -18.44
C PRO A 65 8.09 -0.65 -18.67
N ASP A 66 7.12 -0.11 -19.40
CA ASP A 66 7.03 1.30 -19.75
C ASP A 66 6.11 2.10 -18.82
N ALA A 67 5.51 1.44 -17.82
CA ALA A 67 4.67 2.10 -16.83
C ALA A 67 5.48 2.91 -15.81
N SER A 68 4.81 3.87 -15.15
CA SER A 68 5.40 4.55 -14.00
C SER A 68 5.57 3.59 -12.82
N ASP A 69 6.44 3.95 -11.87
CA ASP A 69 6.62 3.21 -10.62
C ASP A 69 5.30 3.04 -9.86
N SER A 70 4.50 4.09 -9.79
CA SER A 70 3.20 4.07 -9.13
C SER A 70 2.18 3.18 -9.82
N ALA A 71 2.14 3.17 -11.16
CA ALA A 71 1.25 2.29 -11.92
C ALA A 71 1.70 0.82 -11.81
N SER A 72 2.99 0.56 -11.82
CA SER A 72 3.55 -0.78 -11.59
C SER A 72 3.25 -1.28 -10.16
N LEU A 73 3.34 -0.38 -9.17
CA LEU A 73 2.97 -0.69 -7.79
C LEU A 73 1.49 -1.05 -7.68
N ASP A 74 0.60 -0.28 -8.32
CA ASP A 74 -0.83 -0.57 -8.38
C ASP A 74 -1.12 -1.95 -8.99
N ALA A 75 -0.47 -2.27 -10.13
CA ALA A 75 -0.63 -3.57 -10.79
C ALA A 75 -0.18 -4.74 -9.90
N ALA A 76 0.93 -4.56 -9.15
CA ALA A 76 1.38 -5.56 -8.18
C ALA A 76 0.37 -5.72 -7.03
N PHE A 77 -0.15 -4.63 -6.47
CA PHE A 77 -1.20 -4.70 -5.44
C PHE A 77 -2.46 -5.37 -5.97
N GLU A 78 -2.92 -4.98 -7.17
CA GLU A 78 -4.11 -5.57 -7.78
C GLU A 78 -3.97 -7.09 -7.96
N LEU A 79 -2.82 -7.58 -8.42
CA LEU A 79 -2.57 -9.02 -8.52
C LEU A 79 -2.79 -9.74 -7.18
N PHE A 80 -2.21 -9.19 -6.09
CA PHE A 80 -2.32 -9.82 -4.78
C PHE A 80 -3.73 -9.78 -4.21
N VAL A 81 -4.45 -8.65 -4.34
CA VAL A 81 -5.80 -8.55 -3.80
C VAL A 81 -6.83 -9.31 -4.63
N GLN A 82 -6.58 -9.55 -5.90
CA GLN A 82 -7.40 -10.43 -6.75
C GLN A 82 -7.12 -11.93 -6.50
N THR A 83 -6.03 -12.26 -5.81
CA THR A 83 -5.60 -13.63 -5.50
C THR A 83 -5.67 -13.94 -4.01
N ASP A 84 -6.78 -13.58 -3.37
CA ASP A 84 -7.15 -13.92 -1.99
C ASP A 84 -6.27 -13.28 -0.90
N ARG A 85 -5.53 -12.22 -1.21
CA ARG A 85 -4.87 -11.38 -0.20
C ARG A 85 -5.73 -10.14 0.06
N ASP A 86 -5.98 -9.81 1.33
CA ASP A 86 -6.58 -8.52 1.64
C ASP A 86 -5.57 -7.37 1.51
N MET A 87 -6.06 -6.13 1.40
CA MET A 87 -5.22 -4.94 1.23
C MET A 87 -4.15 -4.79 2.32
N PRO A 88 -4.43 -5.00 3.63
CA PRO A 88 -3.41 -4.94 4.67
C PRO A 88 -2.29 -5.98 4.49
N MET A 89 -2.62 -7.20 4.08
CA MET A 89 -1.64 -8.24 3.80
C MET A 89 -0.83 -7.90 2.54
N ALA A 90 -1.49 -7.47 1.46
CA ALA A 90 -0.81 -7.05 0.22
C ALA A 90 0.22 -5.94 0.50
N LYS A 91 -0.15 -4.92 1.30
CA LYS A 91 0.79 -3.87 1.72
C LYS A 91 1.96 -4.44 2.52
N SER A 92 1.70 -5.34 3.45
CA SER A 92 2.75 -5.95 4.29
C SER A 92 3.70 -6.85 3.50
N MET A 93 3.23 -7.45 2.40
CA MET A 93 4.03 -8.26 1.48
C MET A 93 4.89 -7.39 0.57
N ILE A 94 4.27 -6.42 -0.10
CA ILE A 94 4.92 -5.62 -1.16
C ILE A 94 5.82 -4.54 -0.54
N ILE A 95 5.33 -3.84 0.50
CA ILE A 95 6.07 -2.78 1.20
C ILE A 95 6.15 -3.13 2.69
N PRO A 96 6.99 -4.10 3.07
CA PRO A 96 7.14 -4.49 4.48
C PRO A 96 7.79 -3.39 5.31
N GLU A 97 7.63 -3.47 6.63
CA GLU A 97 8.48 -2.71 7.54
C GLU A 97 9.89 -3.29 7.65
N SER A 98 10.79 -2.55 8.25
CA SER A 98 12.11 -3.08 8.65
C SER A 98 11.91 -4.02 9.84
N TRP A 99 12.07 -5.33 9.66
CA TRP A 99 11.67 -6.34 10.66
C TRP A 99 12.81 -7.23 11.16
N SER A 100 13.80 -7.55 10.32
CA SER A 100 14.78 -8.59 10.60
C SER A 100 15.61 -8.34 11.86
N ASN A 101 15.97 -7.08 12.14
CA ASN A 101 16.79 -6.69 13.28
C ASN A 101 15.97 -6.06 14.43
N ARG A 102 14.65 -6.20 14.41
CA ARG A 102 13.76 -5.65 15.43
C ARG A 102 13.57 -6.65 16.58
N SER A 103 14.00 -6.29 17.78
CA SER A 103 13.81 -7.12 18.99
C SER A 103 12.42 -6.97 19.61
N ASP A 104 11.71 -5.91 19.28
CA ASP A 104 10.39 -5.57 19.78
C ASP A 104 9.23 -6.24 19.01
N LEU A 105 9.52 -6.89 17.88
CA LEU A 105 8.53 -7.66 17.13
C LEU A 105 8.41 -9.09 17.65
N SER A 106 7.18 -9.59 17.73
CA SER A 106 6.93 -10.99 18.08
C SER A 106 7.50 -11.96 17.04
N ASP A 107 7.87 -13.16 17.45
CA ASP A 107 8.39 -14.20 16.54
C ASP A 107 7.38 -14.55 15.45
N ARG A 108 6.08 -14.51 15.78
CA ARG A 108 4.99 -14.73 14.82
C ARG A 108 4.99 -13.67 13.72
N LEU A 109 5.14 -12.39 14.10
CA LEU A 109 5.18 -11.30 13.13
C LEU A 109 6.43 -11.36 12.25
N LYS A 110 7.57 -11.73 12.82
CA LYS A 110 8.80 -11.99 12.05
C LYS A 110 8.64 -13.15 11.07
N ALA A 111 7.99 -14.24 11.50
CA ALA A 111 7.69 -15.38 10.62
C ALA A 111 6.75 -14.98 9.47
N MET A 112 5.74 -14.15 9.73
CA MET A 112 4.88 -13.59 8.69
C MET A 112 5.70 -12.78 7.65
N TYR A 113 6.57 -11.87 8.08
CA TYR A 113 7.41 -11.11 7.14
C TYR A 113 8.43 -11.98 6.41
N ALA A 114 8.99 -13.00 7.06
CA ALA A 114 9.86 -13.97 6.40
C ALA A 114 9.11 -14.72 5.28
N TYR A 115 7.87 -15.14 5.54
CA TYR A 115 7.00 -15.71 4.53
C TYR A 115 6.73 -14.70 3.39
N CYS A 116 6.34 -13.47 3.71
CA CYS A 116 6.08 -12.44 2.71
C CYS A 116 7.28 -12.26 1.76
N ASN A 117 8.49 -12.15 2.32
CA ASN A 117 9.73 -11.97 1.54
C ASN A 117 10.14 -13.23 0.75
N ALA A 118 9.64 -14.40 1.11
CA ALA A 118 9.83 -15.63 0.32
C ALA A 118 8.86 -15.72 -0.87
N VAL A 119 7.74 -15.01 -0.82
CA VAL A 119 6.71 -15.00 -1.87
C VAL A 119 6.98 -13.93 -2.92
N ILE A 120 7.42 -12.74 -2.48
CA ILE A 120 7.71 -11.60 -3.37
C ILE A 120 8.85 -10.76 -2.79
N GLU A 121 9.69 -10.25 -3.67
CA GLU A 121 10.75 -9.32 -3.32
C GLU A 121 10.16 -7.96 -2.88
N PRO A 122 10.64 -7.38 -1.76
CA PRO A 122 10.14 -6.12 -1.27
C PRO A 122 10.33 -4.98 -2.27
N TRP A 123 9.34 -4.13 -2.35
CA TRP A 123 9.43 -2.84 -3.04
C TRP A 123 9.90 -1.78 -2.06
N ASP A 124 10.87 -0.98 -2.45
CA ASP A 124 11.51 0.00 -1.57
C ASP A 124 11.67 1.35 -2.25
N GLY A 125 11.49 2.38 -1.45
CA GLY A 125 11.55 3.78 -1.82
C GLY A 125 10.62 4.61 -0.95
N PRO A 126 10.71 5.95 -1.00
CA PRO A 126 9.77 6.81 -0.30
C PRO A 126 8.35 6.54 -0.76
N ALA A 127 7.47 6.08 0.14
CA ALA A 127 6.09 5.76 -0.23
C ALA A 127 5.10 6.06 0.89
N ALA A 128 4.14 6.94 0.59
CA ALA A 128 2.88 7.02 1.31
C ALA A 128 1.80 6.44 0.38
N VAL A 129 1.11 5.41 0.83
CA VAL A 129 0.11 4.71 0.03
C VAL A 129 -1.26 4.76 0.69
N CYS A 130 -2.28 4.99 -0.11
CA CYS A 130 -3.67 4.79 0.28
C CYS A 130 -4.30 3.81 -0.72
N GLY A 131 -5.04 2.84 -0.24
CA GLY A 131 -5.61 1.82 -1.11
C GLY A 131 -6.97 1.33 -0.63
N ASN A 132 -7.75 0.83 -1.59
CA ASN A 132 -9.09 0.32 -1.34
C ASN A 132 -9.35 -0.91 -2.20
N PHE A 133 -9.70 -2.02 -1.56
CA PHE A 133 -10.18 -3.22 -2.25
C PHE A 133 -10.98 -4.12 -1.31
N GLY A 134 -12.07 -4.69 -1.81
CA GLY A 134 -12.96 -5.53 -1.02
C GLY A 134 -13.52 -4.75 0.19
N ASP A 135 -13.42 -5.32 1.37
CA ASP A 135 -13.92 -4.72 2.62
C ASP A 135 -12.90 -3.79 3.30
N TRP A 136 -11.74 -3.54 2.68
CA TRP A 136 -10.63 -2.84 3.32
C TRP A 136 -10.23 -1.54 2.63
N ILE A 137 -10.04 -0.50 3.46
CA ILE A 137 -9.29 0.71 3.10
C ILE A 137 -8.03 0.73 3.94
N ILE A 138 -6.91 1.13 3.34
CA ILE A 138 -5.63 1.25 4.02
C ILE A 138 -4.99 2.63 3.81
N SER A 139 -4.18 3.03 4.78
CA SER A 139 -3.17 4.09 4.62
C SER A 139 -1.88 3.62 5.29
N GLY A 140 -0.77 3.64 4.56
CA GLY A 140 0.49 3.09 5.04
C GLY A 140 1.72 3.78 4.52
N MET A 141 2.84 3.52 5.18
CA MET A 141 4.15 4.10 4.89
C MET A 141 5.16 3.04 4.49
N ASP A 142 6.19 3.48 3.77
CA ASP A 142 7.40 2.71 3.56
C ASP A 142 8.17 2.49 4.87
N ARG A 143 9.14 1.58 4.85
CA ARG A 143 9.93 1.20 6.03
C ARG A 143 10.72 2.35 6.69
N ASN A 144 11.06 3.40 5.92
CA ASN A 144 11.81 4.55 6.40
C ASN A 144 10.91 5.72 6.81
N GLY A 145 9.66 5.75 6.35
CA GLY A 145 8.69 6.79 6.66
C GLY A 145 9.11 8.17 6.17
N LEU A 146 9.66 8.25 4.96
CA LEU A 146 10.21 9.50 4.42
C LEU A 146 9.14 10.51 3.98
N ARG A 147 7.93 10.05 3.70
CA ARG A 147 6.79 10.90 3.36
C ARG A 147 5.97 11.21 4.61
N PRO A 148 5.35 12.39 4.73
CA PRO A 148 4.40 12.62 5.80
C PRO A 148 3.08 11.89 5.54
N LEU A 149 2.51 11.27 6.58
CA LEU A 149 1.17 10.70 6.56
C LEU A 149 0.52 10.84 7.93
N ARG A 150 -0.62 11.51 7.96
CA ARG A 150 -1.38 11.79 9.18
C ARG A 150 -2.81 11.31 9.01
N TYR A 151 -3.51 11.14 10.12
CA TYR A 151 -4.92 10.81 10.07
C TYR A 151 -5.71 11.51 11.18
N ILE A 152 -7.00 11.66 10.92
CA ILE A 152 -8.02 12.15 11.83
C ILE A 152 -9.19 11.18 11.77
N LEU A 153 -9.73 10.83 12.93
CA LEU A 153 -10.98 10.09 13.07
C LEU A 153 -11.99 11.00 13.79
N THR A 154 -13.18 11.10 13.23
CA THR A 154 -14.26 11.94 13.75
C THR A 154 -15.32 11.12 14.49
N ASP A 155 -16.20 11.79 15.23
CA ASP A 155 -17.29 11.19 15.99
C ASP A 155 -18.44 10.64 15.13
N ASP A 156 -18.46 11.02 13.84
CA ASP A 156 -19.37 10.47 12.81
C ASP A 156 -18.71 9.37 11.96
N ASP A 157 -17.65 8.73 12.48
CA ASP A 157 -16.90 7.61 11.86
C ASP A 157 -16.20 7.96 10.55
N LEU A 158 -15.87 9.24 10.30
CA LEU A 158 -15.10 9.64 9.13
C LEU A 158 -13.59 9.52 9.41
N LEU A 159 -12.88 8.69 8.64
CA LEU A 159 -11.42 8.63 8.64
C LEU A 159 -10.87 9.49 7.50
N ILE A 160 -10.05 10.46 7.84
CA ILE A 160 -9.34 11.32 6.91
C ILE A 160 -7.85 11.04 7.05
N SER A 161 -7.20 10.69 5.94
CA SER A 161 -5.77 10.40 5.91
C SER A 161 -5.09 11.18 4.78
N GLY A 162 -3.93 11.77 5.08
CA GLY A 162 -3.15 12.52 4.11
C GLY A 162 -1.87 13.12 4.66
N SER A 163 -1.16 13.87 3.83
CA SER A 163 0.17 14.40 4.18
C SER A 163 0.13 15.45 5.28
N GLU A 164 -0.95 16.24 5.38
CA GLU A 164 -1.03 17.39 6.26
C GLU A 164 -2.34 17.44 7.04
N VAL A 165 -2.29 18.11 8.19
CA VAL A 165 -3.48 18.49 8.97
C VAL A 165 -4.14 19.69 8.29
N GLY A 166 -5.48 19.70 8.24
CA GLY A 166 -6.22 20.85 7.67
C GLY A 166 -6.48 20.78 6.17
N MET A 167 -6.22 19.64 5.53
CA MET A 167 -6.62 19.41 4.13
C MET A 167 -8.14 19.50 3.93
N ILE A 168 -8.88 19.15 4.95
CA ILE A 168 -10.34 19.27 5.01
C ILE A 168 -10.68 20.09 6.25
N ASN A 169 -11.61 21.02 6.12
CA ASN A 169 -12.07 21.81 7.24
C ASN A 169 -13.02 20.97 8.12
N ILE A 170 -12.53 20.55 9.28
CA ILE A 170 -13.28 19.79 10.29
C ILE A 170 -13.28 20.57 11.59
N ASP A 171 -14.45 20.69 12.21
CA ASP A 171 -14.56 21.27 13.54
C ASP A 171 -13.81 20.38 14.55
N GLU A 172 -12.87 20.98 15.29
CA GLU A 172 -12.03 20.24 16.25
C GLU A 172 -12.84 19.47 17.30
N LYS A 173 -14.03 19.94 17.65
CA LYS A 173 -14.91 19.27 18.62
C LYS A 173 -15.40 17.89 18.14
N ASN A 174 -15.45 17.67 16.81
CA ASN A 174 -15.89 16.42 16.20
C ASN A 174 -14.73 15.41 16.06
N ILE A 175 -13.51 15.79 16.40
CA ILE A 175 -12.34 14.92 16.26
C ILE A 175 -12.14 14.10 17.52
N ILE A 176 -12.31 12.78 17.42
CA ILE A 176 -12.07 11.85 18.53
C ILE A 176 -10.62 11.34 18.57
N LYS A 177 -9.94 11.34 17.41
CA LYS A 177 -8.54 10.90 17.35
C LYS A 177 -7.76 11.61 16.26
N LYS A 178 -6.52 11.98 16.58
CA LYS A 178 -5.51 12.46 15.62
C LYS A 178 -4.29 11.57 15.76
N GLY A 179 -3.65 11.24 14.63
CA GLY A 179 -2.44 10.44 14.65
C GLY A 179 -1.53 10.68 13.46
N ARG A 180 -0.38 10.05 13.52
CA ARG A 180 0.60 9.98 12.44
C ARG A 180 0.88 8.52 12.14
N VAL A 181 0.95 8.18 10.86
CA VAL A 181 1.42 6.88 10.42
C VAL A 181 2.93 6.98 10.30
N GLY A 182 3.65 6.19 11.07
CA GLY A 182 5.10 6.19 11.16
C GLY A 182 5.78 5.24 10.16
N PRO A 183 7.12 5.12 10.23
CA PRO A 183 7.90 4.22 9.39
C PRO A 183 7.40 2.78 9.45
N GLY A 184 7.08 2.19 8.30
CA GLY A 184 6.56 0.82 8.20
C GLY A 184 5.17 0.61 8.78
N GLU A 185 4.53 1.65 9.31
CA GLU A 185 3.19 1.56 9.88
C GLU A 185 2.10 1.53 8.80
N LEU A 186 0.96 1.06 9.22
CA LEU A 186 -0.24 0.86 8.41
C LEU A 186 -1.46 1.02 9.30
N ILE A 187 -2.41 1.84 8.90
CA ILE A 187 -3.75 1.89 9.48
C ILE A 187 -4.77 1.39 8.47
N ALA A 188 -5.87 0.85 8.93
CA ALA A 188 -6.92 0.34 8.06
C ALA A 188 -8.32 0.52 8.64
N VAL A 189 -9.30 0.55 7.75
CA VAL A 189 -10.71 0.38 8.08
C VAL A 189 -11.22 -0.87 7.38
N ASN A 190 -11.91 -1.72 8.14
CA ASN A 190 -12.74 -2.77 7.60
C ASN A 190 -14.22 -2.35 7.72
N TYR A 191 -14.87 -2.05 6.58
CA TYR A 191 -16.24 -1.55 6.65
C TYR A 191 -17.28 -2.65 6.86
N LYS A 192 -16.97 -3.90 6.61
CA LYS A 192 -17.86 -4.99 6.95
C LYS A 192 -17.94 -5.19 8.48
N GLU A 193 -16.82 -4.99 9.16
CA GLU A 193 -16.72 -5.06 10.61
C GLU A 193 -17.04 -3.72 11.28
N ASN A 194 -17.16 -2.64 10.50
CA ASN A 194 -17.26 -1.26 10.97
C ASN A 194 -16.16 -0.92 11.98
N LYS A 195 -14.91 -1.23 11.63
CA LYS A 195 -13.80 -1.14 12.59
C LYS A 195 -12.57 -0.45 11.98
N PHE A 196 -12.04 0.50 12.76
CA PHE A 196 -10.73 1.11 12.53
C PHE A 196 -9.66 0.30 13.26
N TYR A 197 -8.58 0.01 12.57
CA TYR A 197 -7.42 -0.70 13.07
C TYR A 197 -6.18 0.20 13.06
N GLU A 198 -5.52 0.29 14.20
CA GLU A 198 -4.18 0.86 14.30
C GLU A 198 -3.12 -0.16 13.91
N SER A 199 -1.93 0.34 13.60
CA SER A 199 -0.83 -0.47 13.04
C SER A 199 -0.50 -1.71 13.87
N PHE A 200 -0.39 -1.57 15.18
CA PHE A 200 -0.03 -2.70 16.03
C PHE A 200 -1.11 -3.79 16.03
N GLU A 201 -2.37 -3.40 16.27
CA GLU A 201 -3.50 -4.34 16.28
C GLU A 201 -3.67 -5.04 14.93
N LEU A 202 -3.53 -4.27 13.84
CA LEU A 202 -3.65 -4.80 12.50
C LEU A 202 -2.57 -5.85 12.19
N LYS A 203 -1.32 -5.56 12.53
CA LYS A 203 -0.19 -6.49 12.34
C LYS A 203 -0.36 -7.78 13.14
N GLU A 204 -0.79 -7.66 14.39
CA GLU A 204 -1.12 -8.83 15.21
C GLU A 204 -2.26 -9.68 14.59
N LEU A 205 -3.27 -9.03 14.02
CA LEU A 205 -4.34 -9.73 13.30
C LEU A 205 -3.78 -10.49 12.09
N LEU A 206 -2.97 -9.81 11.26
CA LEU A 206 -2.38 -10.41 10.06
C LEU A 206 -1.47 -11.59 10.40
N SER A 207 -0.69 -11.49 11.46
CA SER A 207 0.25 -12.54 11.88
C SER A 207 -0.41 -13.84 12.35
N LYS A 208 -1.74 -13.83 12.59
CA LYS A 208 -2.52 -15.00 13.01
C LYS A 208 -3.06 -15.83 11.84
N ARG A 209 -2.95 -15.31 10.64
CA ARG A 209 -3.39 -15.94 9.39
C ARG A 209 -2.27 -16.76 8.77
#